data_6a11c1b06bfcb9f19231be70cbc4282a
#
_entry.id   6a11c1b06bfcb9f19231be70cbc4282a
#
_cell.length_a   1.000
_cell.length_b   1.000
_cell.length_c   1.000
_cell.angle_alpha   90.00
_cell.angle_beta   90.00
_cell.angle_gamma   90.00
#
_symmetry.space_group_name_H-M   'P 1'
#
loop_
_entity.id
_entity.type
_entity.pdbx_description
1 polymer ?
#
loop_
_entity_poly.entity_id
_entity_poly.type
_entity_poly.pdbx_seq_one_letter_code
_entity_poly.pdbx_strand_id
1 'polypeptide(L)'
;SQSLDVKEATGKLDWNESGLAALARADLGTAGRVDARLNSPDPPRFGLPDRGDFRLSADRLDAALFNPILTDALSLTGSLSGTAAGKLLPRSQLDAAGEVRLSGGVLSLKDEKAHVTVQAEKAQLRWAWRDKTLNGDLDLRLAQHGTLAADFRLPVPARLPAAVDGAGLVQLAVRAEMREKGLLSAVFPGLVQESRGRLDLSGAVSGTWDNPKGNGTLKVGQAGATLPAMGIQVSDVTMEARFEDREIRVTSFRAVSGPGSIEGSGTLRLRDREIHHIEARLSGERFQTVRLPELEMLASPDLTFEGAPKALKVRGSIVIPDLLIRGGEKRAVVRPSKDVVIVGESLEKEKNRPIPVDMEVRVVLGDRAFVKAEGVDARLEGDVLVTASSLDAMKATGEIRL
;
A
#
# COMPACT_ATOMS: atom_id res chain seq x y z
N SER A 1 -22.35 15.51 5.52
CA SER A 1 -22.39 15.85 6.96
C SER A 1 -23.11 14.75 7.71
N GLN A 2 -22.38 14.00 8.57
CA GLN A 2 -23.02 13.09 9.50
C GLN A 2 -23.59 13.93 10.65
N SER A 3 -24.90 13.84 10.91
CA SER A 3 -25.51 14.41 12.09
C SER A 3 -25.24 13.47 13.27
N LEU A 4 -24.57 13.98 14.30
CA LEU A 4 -24.41 13.26 15.56
C LEU A 4 -25.70 13.48 16.39
N ASP A 5 -26.40 12.42 16.66
CA ASP A 5 -27.64 12.49 17.49
C ASP A 5 -27.23 12.33 18.96
N VAL A 6 -27.23 13.41 19.69
CA VAL A 6 -26.93 13.41 21.12
C VAL A 6 -28.23 13.15 21.87
N LYS A 7 -28.37 11.96 22.43
CA LYS A 7 -29.55 11.52 23.15
C LYS A 7 -29.71 12.23 24.53
N GLU A 8 -28.57 12.37 25.20
CA GLU A 8 -28.50 13.05 26.50
C GLU A 8 -27.08 13.57 26.72
N ALA A 9 -26.96 14.79 27.18
CA ALA A 9 -25.69 15.33 27.65
C ALA A 9 -25.89 15.94 29.04
N THR A 10 -25.10 15.48 29.99
CA THR A 10 -25.12 15.99 31.37
C THR A 10 -23.74 16.53 31.72
N GLY A 11 -23.71 17.66 32.35
CA GLY A 11 -22.48 18.27 32.86
C GLY A 11 -22.70 18.77 34.29
N LYS A 12 -21.73 18.53 35.14
CA LYS A 12 -21.65 19.12 36.47
C LYS A 12 -20.31 19.82 36.61
N LEU A 13 -20.34 21.08 36.94
CA LEU A 13 -19.16 21.90 37.18
C LEU A 13 -19.29 22.54 38.54
N ASP A 14 -18.33 22.28 39.40
CA ASP A 14 -18.18 22.93 40.69
C ASP A 14 -16.77 23.53 40.72
N TRP A 15 -16.71 24.89 40.70
CA TRP A 15 -15.43 25.60 40.67
C TRP A 15 -15.47 26.73 41.68
N ASN A 16 -14.77 26.56 42.75
CA ASN A 16 -14.73 27.47 43.90
C ASN A 16 -13.28 27.65 44.40
N GLU A 17 -13.10 28.34 45.52
CA GLU A 17 -11.78 28.60 46.11
C GLU A 17 -11.01 27.31 46.46
N SER A 18 -11.71 26.20 46.70
CA SER A 18 -11.12 24.91 47.02
C SER A 18 -10.68 24.12 45.76
N GLY A 19 -11.02 24.60 44.56
CA GLY A 19 -10.63 23.99 43.29
C GLY A 19 -11.79 23.75 42.33
N LEU A 20 -11.51 22.94 41.31
CA LEU A 20 -12.42 22.56 40.23
C LEU A 20 -12.75 21.08 40.29
N ALA A 21 -14.01 20.74 40.24
CA ALA A 21 -14.50 19.39 39.94
C ALA A 21 -15.47 19.49 38.76
N ALA A 22 -15.08 18.89 37.64
CA ALA A 22 -15.91 18.84 36.43
C ALA A 22 -16.20 17.39 36.03
N LEU A 23 -17.45 17.13 35.72
CA LEU A 23 -17.94 15.89 35.16
C LEU A 23 -18.75 16.21 33.91
N ALA A 24 -18.44 15.55 32.81
CA ALA A 24 -19.25 15.59 31.59
C ALA A 24 -19.55 14.16 31.16
N ARG A 25 -20.79 13.93 30.78
CA ARG A 25 -21.25 12.66 30.22
C ARG A 25 -22.11 12.94 29.01
N ALA A 26 -21.82 12.25 27.91
CA ALA A 26 -22.61 12.31 26.70
C ALA A 26 -23.04 10.91 26.30
N ASP A 27 -24.32 10.68 26.18
CA ASP A 27 -24.92 9.48 25.60
C ASP A 27 -25.31 9.81 24.15
N LEU A 28 -24.62 9.17 23.22
CA LEU A 28 -24.80 9.35 21.77
C LEU A 28 -25.74 8.28 21.19
N GLY A 29 -26.53 7.63 22.07
CA GLY A 29 -27.46 6.57 21.68
C GLY A 29 -26.71 5.36 21.10
N THR A 30 -27.02 5.01 19.86
CA THR A 30 -26.37 3.90 19.16
C THR A 30 -24.91 4.18 18.83
N ALA A 31 -24.50 5.45 18.80
CA ALA A 31 -23.11 5.85 18.52
C ALA A 31 -22.19 5.80 19.75
N GLY A 32 -22.69 5.35 20.92
CA GLY A 32 -21.89 5.07 22.11
C GLY A 32 -21.98 6.12 23.20
N ARG A 33 -21.03 6.07 24.14
CA ARG A 33 -20.98 6.96 25.31
C ARG A 33 -19.59 7.51 25.55
N VAL A 34 -19.52 8.75 26.04
CA VAL A 34 -18.28 9.40 26.49
C VAL A 34 -18.49 9.94 27.91
N ASP A 35 -17.56 9.63 28.80
CA ASP A 35 -17.48 10.21 30.14
C ASP A 35 -16.13 10.94 30.28
N ALA A 36 -16.16 12.14 30.80
CA ALA A 36 -15.00 12.97 31.12
C ALA A 36 -15.04 13.46 32.55
N ARG A 37 -13.92 13.40 33.25
CA ARG A 37 -13.76 13.94 34.59
C ARG A 37 -12.48 14.76 34.65
N LEU A 38 -12.55 15.90 35.34
CA LEU A 38 -11.42 16.75 35.61
C LEU A 38 -11.52 17.23 37.04
N ASN A 39 -10.47 17.03 37.82
CA ASN A 39 -10.34 17.60 39.16
C ASN A 39 -9.06 18.43 39.22
N SER A 40 -9.15 19.60 39.79
CA SER A 40 -8.02 20.52 39.95
C SER A 40 -8.08 21.23 41.31
N PRO A 41 -6.95 21.40 41.99
CA PRO A 41 -6.87 22.21 43.17
C PRO A 41 -6.78 23.74 42.87
N ASP A 42 -6.73 24.11 41.59
CA ASP A 42 -6.55 25.52 41.23
C ASP A 42 -7.85 26.32 41.38
N PRO A 43 -7.77 27.52 41.93
CA PRO A 43 -8.95 28.41 42.07
C PRO A 43 -9.49 28.84 40.69
N PRO A 44 -10.71 29.40 40.64
CA PRO A 44 -11.32 29.88 39.41
C PRO A 44 -10.45 30.88 38.65
N ARG A 45 -10.26 30.62 37.33
CA ARG A 45 -9.57 31.53 36.41
C ARG A 45 -10.06 31.32 34.97
N PHE A 46 -9.76 32.25 34.09
CA PHE A 46 -10.02 32.06 32.69
C PHE A 46 -9.03 31.02 32.08
N GLY A 47 -9.56 30.00 31.43
CA GLY A 47 -8.78 28.95 30.76
C GLY A 47 -8.75 27.63 31.53
N LEU A 48 -7.94 26.70 31.03
CA LEU A 48 -7.71 25.41 31.69
C LEU A 48 -6.91 25.60 33.00
N PRO A 49 -7.16 24.79 34.05
CA PRO A 49 -6.34 24.80 35.24
C PRO A 49 -4.89 24.41 34.94
N ASP A 50 -3.94 24.92 35.72
CA ASP A 50 -2.53 24.58 35.58
C ASP A 50 -2.20 23.17 36.07
N ARG A 51 -2.98 22.71 37.07
CA ARG A 51 -2.77 21.40 37.67
C ARG A 51 -4.10 20.70 37.80
N GLY A 52 -4.08 19.40 37.69
CA GLY A 52 -5.27 18.60 37.88
C GLY A 52 -5.10 17.16 37.37
N ASP A 53 -6.03 16.34 37.76
CA ASP A 53 -6.15 14.97 37.28
C ASP A 53 -7.35 14.88 36.34
N PHE A 54 -7.16 14.27 35.20
CA PHE A 54 -8.26 14.02 34.25
C PHE A 54 -8.42 12.54 33.95
N ARG A 55 -9.64 12.15 33.63
CA ARG A 55 -9.96 10.82 33.09
C ARG A 55 -11.04 10.98 32.02
N LEU A 56 -10.76 10.32 30.90
CA LEU A 56 -11.67 10.19 29.77
C LEU A 56 -11.95 8.70 29.55
N SER A 57 -13.20 8.36 29.29
CA SER A 57 -13.57 7.02 28.84
C SER A 57 -14.58 7.11 27.73
N ALA A 58 -14.39 6.25 26.75
CA ALA A 58 -15.29 6.06 25.64
C ALA A 58 -15.75 4.60 25.62
N ASP A 59 -17.03 4.37 25.52
CA ASP A 59 -17.62 3.04 25.45
C ASP A 59 -18.44 2.90 24.19
N ARG A 60 -18.04 1.93 23.37
CA ARG A 60 -18.70 1.56 22.12
C ARG A 60 -19.00 2.75 21.17
N LEU A 61 -18.06 3.69 21.06
CA LEU A 61 -18.18 4.76 20.07
C LEU A 61 -18.18 4.16 18.66
N ASP A 62 -19.10 4.65 17.82
CA ASP A 62 -19.08 4.25 16.41
C ASP A 62 -17.80 4.77 15.75
N ALA A 63 -16.98 3.84 15.26
CA ALA A 63 -15.72 4.16 14.59
C ALA A 63 -15.92 5.05 13.35
N ALA A 64 -17.11 5.00 12.73
CA ALA A 64 -17.46 5.85 11.59
C ALA A 64 -17.40 7.35 11.90
N LEU A 65 -17.51 7.76 13.17
CA LEU A 65 -17.35 9.14 13.61
C LEU A 65 -15.97 9.73 13.28
N PHE A 66 -14.98 8.88 13.11
CA PHE A 66 -13.60 9.27 12.82
C PHE A 66 -13.28 9.31 11.31
N ASN A 67 -14.18 8.85 10.44
CA ASN A 67 -13.97 8.86 8.99
C ASN A 67 -13.67 10.24 8.41
N PRO A 68 -14.24 11.36 8.90
CA PRO A 68 -13.90 12.69 8.38
C PRO A 68 -12.44 13.12 8.58
N ILE A 69 -11.70 12.46 9.48
CA ILE A 69 -10.26 12.71 9.68
C ILE A 69 -9.36 11.70 8.95
N LEU A 70 -9.96 10.68 8.34
CA LEU A 70 -9.29 9.77 7.45
C LEU A 70 -9.30 10.33 6.02
N THR A 71 -8.56 9.70 5.13
CA THR A 71 -8.61 10.05 3.70
C THR A 71 -9.93 9.58 3.09
N ASP A 72 -10.41 10.25 2.04
CA ASP A 72 -11.67 9.90 1.35
C ASP A 72 -11.69 8.45 0.84
N ALA A 73 -10.51 7.92 0.56
CA ALA A 73 -10.34 6.54 0.11
C ALA A 73 -10.48 5.50 1.24
N LEU A 74 -10.43 5.90 2.50
CA LEU A 74 -10.38 5.01 3.64
C LEU A 74 -11.58 5.23 4.56
N SER A 75 -12.33 4.18 4.84
CA SER A 75 -13.39 4.22 5.85
C SER A 75 -13.23 3.11 6.88
N LEU A 76 -13.58 3.45 8.11
CA LEU A 76 -13.55 2.57 9.26
C LEU A 76 -14.94 2.46 9.84
N THR A 77 -15.38 1.24 10.14
CA THR A 77 -16.58 0.95 10.91
C THR A 77 -16.27 0.04 12.08
N GLY A 78 -17.19 -0.09 13.01
CA GLY A 78 -17.01 -0.90 14.20
C GLY A 78 -17.19 -0.08 15.47
N SER A 79 -16.85 -0.67 16.59
CA SER A 79 -17.04 -0.07 17.92
C SER A 79 -15.69 0.23 18.57
N LEU A 80 -15.42 1.50 18.85
CA LEU A 80 -14.26 1.97 19.57
C LEU A 80 -14.57 2.11 21.06
N SER A 81 -13.74 1.50 21.88
CA SER A 81 -13.75 1.73 23.33
C SER A 81 -12.34 2.09 23.79
N GLY A 82 -12.25 2.98 24.76
CA GLY A 82 -10.95 3.40 25.22
C GLY A 82 -10.98 4.20 26.52
N THR A 83 -9.82 4.35 27.09
CA THR A 83 -9.62 5.17 28.29
C THR A 83 -8.36 6.02 28.11
N ALA A 84 -8.41 7.21 28.65
CA ALA A 84 -7.23 8.05 28.84
C ALA A 84 -7.29 8.66 30.23
N ALA A 85 -6.17 8.67 30.93
CA ALA A 85 -6.05 9.31 32.22
C ALA A 85 -4.69 9.99 32.35
N GLY A 86 -4.64 11.05 33.11
CA GLY A 86 -3.40 11.78 33.28
C GLY A 86 -3.53 12.99 34.18
N LYS A 87 -2.45 13.76 34.20
CA LYS A 87 -2.30 14.97 35.00
C LYS A 87 -2.05 16.17 34.07
N LEU A 88 -2.72 17.26 34.39
CA LEU A 88 -2.32 18.57 33.95
C LEU A 88 -1.20 19.06 34.85
N LEU A 89 -0.17 19.60 34.26
CA LEU A 89 1.02 20.11 34.93
C LEU A 89 1.21 21.58 34.52
N PRO A 90 1.89 22.39 35.35
CA PRO A 90 2.13 23.78 35.05
C PRO A 90 2.70 24.02 33.64
N ARG A 91 2.37 25.19 33.06
CA ARG A 91 2.82 25.59 31.68
C ARG A 91 2.23 24.72 30.60
N SER A 92 0.97 24.27 30.75
CA SER A 92 0.26 23.44 29.78
C SER A 92 0.93 22.09 29.47
N GLN A 93 1.75 21.60 30.41
CA GLN A 93 2.33 20.26 30.29
C GLN A 93 1.32 19.18 30.68
N LEU A 94 1.55 17.98 30.22
CA LEU A 94 0.71 16.81 30.42
C LEU A 94 1.56 15.59 30.81
N ASP A 95 1.00 14.75 31.66
CA ASP A 95 1.42 13.35 31.83
C ASP A 95 0.17 12.50 31.65
N ALA A 96 0.05 11.83 30.52
CA ALA A 96 -1.16 11.12 30.14
C ALA A 96 -0.83 9.75 29.57
N ALA A 97 -1.72 8.80 29.81
CA ALA A 97 -1.66 7.49 29.19
C ALA A 97 -3.07 6.99 28.89
N GLY A 98 -3.15 6.10 27.93
CA GLY A 98 -4.44 5.58 27.52
C GLY A 98 -4.34 4.34 26.66
N GLU A 99 -5.51 3.82 26.36
CA GLU A 99 -5.70 2.67 25.50
C GLU A 99 -6.95 2.87 24.66
N VAL A 100 -6.87 2.43 23.39
CA VAL A 100 -8.02 2.40 22.47
C VAL A 100 -8.10 1.00 21.88
N ARG A 101 -9.30 0.44 21.84
CA ARG A 101 -9.63 -0.85 21.25
C ARG A 101 -10.74 -0.70 20.22
N LEU A 102 -10.57 -1.31 19.08
CA LEU A 102 -11.60 -1.46 18.06
C LEU A 102 -12.14 -2.89 18.11
N SER A 103 -13.45 -3.03 18.20
CA SER A 103 -14.15 -4.31 18.18
C SER A 103 -15.08 -4.38 16.96
N GLY A 104 -15.11 -5.53 16.28
CA GLY A 104 -15.92 -5.70 15.07
C GLY A 104 -15.55 -4.72 13.97
N GLY A 105 -14.27 -4.33 13.91
CA GLY A 105 -13.78 -3.34 12.96
C GLY A 105 -13.80 -3.85 11.53
N VAL A 106 -14.24 -2.98 10.62
CA VAL A 106 -14.12 -3.21 9.19
C VAL A 106 -13.43 -2.00 8.58
N LEU A 107 -12.29 -2.25 7.97
CA LEU A 107 -11.54 -1.27 7.19
C LEU A 107 -11.91 -1.44 5.73
N SER A 108 -12.42 -0.41 5.10
CA SER A 108 -12.75 -0.41 3.68
C SER A 108 -11.87 0.62 2.97
N LEU A 109 -11.15 0.13 1.96
CA LEU A 109 -10.43 0.96 1.01
C LEU A 109 -11.28 1.09 -0.25
N LYS A 110 -11.60 2.29 -0.64
CA LYS A 110 -12.43 2.58 -1.80
C LYS A 110 -11.66 3.51 -2.74
N ASP A 111 -11.40 3.01 -3.93
CA ASP A 111 -10.82 3.77 -5.04
C ASP A 111 -11.79 3.72 -6.22
N GLU A 112 -11.61 4.54 -7.26
CA GLU A 112 -12.48 4.59 -8.44
C GLU A 112 -12.73 3.23 -9.10
N LYS A 113 -11.75 2.32 -9.00
CA LYS A 113 -11.76 1.00 -9.64
C LYS A 113 -11.76 -0.19 -8.68
N ALA A 114 -11.63 0.05 -7.37
CA ALA A 114 -11.46 -1.03 -6.40
C ALA A 114 -12.22 -0.75 -5.10
N HIS A 115 -12.82 -1.79 -4.54
CA HIS A 115 -13.41 -1.77 -3.21
C HIS A 115 -12.89 -2.97 -2.41
N VAL A 116 -12.01 -2.70 -1.45
CA VAL A 116 -11.41 -3.72 -0.58
C VAL A 116 -11.95 -3.55 0.82
N THR A 117 -12.44 -4.63 1.39
CA THR A 117 -12.93 -4.65 2.75
C THR A 117 -12.17 -5.69 3.56
N VAL A 118 -11.56 -5.26 4.67
CA VAL A 118 -10.79 -6.12 5.57
C VAL A 118 -11.35 -6.04 6.98
N GLN A 119 -11.67 -7.17 7.55
CA GLN A 119 -12.17 -7.25 8.91
C GLN A 119 -11.00 -7.25 9.91
N ALA A 120 -11.05 -6.37 10.91
CA ALA A 120 -10.14 -6.37 12.04
C ALA A 120 -10.75 -7.18 13.20
N GLU A 121 -10.15 -8.33 13.51
CA GLU A 121 -10.54 -9.14 14.67
C GLU A 121 -10.10 -8.49 15.99
N LYS A 122 -8.94 -7.86 15.97
CA LYS A 122 -8.38 -7.11 17.09
C LYS A 122 -7.64 -5.90 16.56
N ALA A 123 -7.90 -4.75 17.13
CA ALA A 123 -7.05 -3.58 16.98
C ALA A 123 -6.96 -2.88 18.33
N GLN A 124 -5.75 -2.76 18.84
CA GLN A 124 -5.48 -2.19 20.16
C GLN A 124 -4.28 -1.26 20.05
N LEU A 125 -4.44 -0.05 20.53
CA LEU A 125 -3.39 0.95 20.67
C LEU A 125 -3.28 1.32 22.13
N ARG A 126 -2.10 1.14 22.72
CA ARG A 126 -1.73 1.65 24.04
C ARG A 126 -0.74 2.78 23.84
N TRP A 127 -0.87 3.85 24.63
CA TRP A 127 -0.01 5.01 24.48
C TRP A 127 0.26 5.68 25.82
N ALA A 128 1.40 6.36 25.90
CA ALA A 128 1.77 7.23 26.99
C ALA A 128 2.45 8.50 26.44
N TRP A 129 1.96 9.64 26.87
CA TRP A 129 2.45 10.95 26.46
C TRP A 129 3.00 11.69 27.66
N ARG A 130 4.31 11.71 27.78
CA ARG A 130 5.04 12.23 28.94
C ARG A 130 6.29 12.96 28.50
N ASP A 131 6.66 13.98 29.26
CA ASP A 131 7.88 14.76 29.05
C ASP A 131 8.00 15.24 27.60
N LYS A 132 8.91 14.69 26.85
CA LYS A 132 9.22 15.07 25.46
C LYS A 132 8.73 14.07 24.43
N THR A 133 8.02 13.01 24.82
CA THR A 133 7.73 11.90 23.93
C THR A 133 6.32 11.37 24.06
N LEU A 134 5.79 10.96 22.91
CA LEU A 134 4.62 10.09 22.79
C LEU A 134 5.11 8.69 22.46
N ASN A 135 4.92 7.75 23.39
CA ASN A 135 5.25 6.35 23.21
C ASN A 135 3.97 5.54 23.03
N GLY A 136 4.05 4.45 22.30
CA GLY A 136 2.90 3.54 22.20
C GLY A 136 3.24 2.24 21.51
N ASP A 137 2.28 1.33 21.59
CA ASP A 137 2.27 0.05 20.89
C ASP A 137 0.92 -0.17 20.22
N LEU A 138 0.97 -0.66 19.01
CA LEU A 138 -0.17 -1.03 18.18
C LEU A 138 -0.13 -2.55 17.96
N ASP A 139 -1.24 -3.22 18.21
CA ASP A 139 -1.46 -4.63 17.91
C ASP A 139 -2.72 -4.74 17.04
N LEU A 140 -2.54 -5.14 15.79
CA LEU A 140 -3.60 -5.31 14.81
C LEU A 140 -3.63 -6.75 14.31
N ARG A 141 -4.79 -7.39 14.38
CA ARG A 141 -5.07 -8.68 13.77
C ARG A 141 -6.20 -8.54 12.78
N LEU A 142 -5.87 -8.83 11.52
CA LEU A 142 -6.82 -8.82 10.41
C LEU A 142 -7.32 -10.23 10.16
N ALA A 143 -8.63 -10.39 10.07
CA ALA A 143 -9.24 -11.68 9.76
C ALA A 143 -8.70 -12.20 8.42
N GLN A 144 -8.20 -13.43 8.41
CA GLN A 144 -7.66 -14.12 7.25
C GLN A 144 -6.38 -13.49 6.65
N HIS A 145 -6.02 -12.24 7.00
CA HIS A 145 -4.93 -11.50 6.37
C HIS A 145 -3.68 -11.38 7.24
N GLY A 146 -3.76 -11.71 8.54
CA GLY A 146 -2.58 -11.79 9.40
C GLY A 146 -2.50 -10.73 10.48
N THR A 147 -1.28 -10.41 10.89
CA THR A 147 -1.02 -9.52 12.03
C THR A 147 -0.05 -8.41 11.69
N LEU A 148 -0.22 -7.26 12.34
CA LEU A 148 0.72 -6.16 12.35
C LEU A 148 0.90 -5.70 13.79
N ALA A 149 2.15 -5.58 14.21
CA ALA A 149 2.54 -5.02 15.50
C ALA A 149 3.51 -3.86 15.27
N ALA A 150 3.34 -2.79 16.00
CA ALA A 150 4.26 -1.65 15.95
C ALA A 150 4.48 -1.06 17.33
N ASP A 151 5.73 -0.79 17.66
CA ASP A 151 6.14 -0.03 18.83
C ASP A 151 6.71 1.30 18.37
N PHE A 152 6.31 2.41 18.98
CA PHE A 152 6.78 3.71 18.57
C PHE A 152 7.12 4.63 19.75
N ARG A 153 8.10 5.49 19.51
CA ARG A 153 8.45 6.64 20.33
C ARG A 153 8.64 7.85 19.42
N LEU A 154 7.73 8.81 19.56
CA LEU A 154 7.70 10.02 18.74
C LEU A 154 8.11 11.23 19.59
N PRO A 155 8.87 12.18 19.02
CA PRO A 155 9.32 13.37 19.72
C PRO A 155 8.20 14.43 19.74
N VAL A 156 7.15 14.14 20.45
CA VAL A 156 6.01 15.03 20.67
C VAL A 156 6.03 15.42 22.14
N PRO A 157 6.53 16.61 22.51
CA PRO A 157 6.51 17.09 23.88
C PRO A 157 5.08 17.07 24.44
N ALA A 158 4.93 16.56 25.66
CA ALA A 158 3.65 16.44 26.33
C ALA A 158 3.16 17.81 26.83
N ARG A 159 2.70 18.63 25.89
CA ARG A 159 2.15 19.97 26.13
C ARG A 159 1.07 20.32 25.11
N LEU A 160 0.22 21.26 25.47
CA LEU A 160 -0.79 21.83 24.57
C LEU A 160 -0.40 23.27 24.15
N PRO A 161 -0.53 23.64 22.86
CA PRO A 161 -0.88 22.75 21.75
C PRO A 161 0.25 21.75 21.43
N ALA A 162 -0.12 20.57 20.97
CA ALA A 162 0.83 19.55 20.57
C ALA A 162 1.60 19.97 19.32
N ALA A 163 2.91 19.76 19.32
CA ALA A 163 3.76 19.98 18.17
C ALA A 163 4.90 18.95 18.15
N VAL A 164 5.30 18.54 16.98
CA VAL A 164 6.46 17.62 16.82
C VAL A 164 7.75 18.41 16.95
N ASP A 165 8.72 17.83 17.66
CA ASP A 165 10.09 18.36 17.73
C ASP A 165 10.90 17.73 16.58
N GLY A 166 11.21 18.52 15.55
CA GLY A 166 11.97 18.07 14.37
C GLY A 166 13.37 17.52 14.70
N ALA A 167 14.03 18.07 15.70
CA ALA A 167 15.35 17.60 16.18
C ALA A 167 15.26 16.42 17.15
N GLY A 168 14.06 16.11 17.63
CA GLY A 168 13.81 15.03 18.58
C GLY A 168 13.95 13.65 17.96
N LEU A 169 14.35 12.68 18.77
CA LEU A 169 14.59 11.31 18.32
C LEU A 169 13.28 10.56 18.06
N VAL A 170 13.21 9.93 16.91
CA VAL A 170 12.16 8.98 16.49
C VAL A 170 12.66 7.55 16.69
N GLN A 171 11.80 6.70 17.21
CA GLN A 171 11.98 5.25 17.19
C GLN A 171 10.65 4.61 16.79
N LEU A 172 10.70 3.75 15.79
CA LEU A 172 9.56 2.95 15.35
C LEU A 172 10.07 1.56 15.02
N ALA A 173 9.42 0.54 15.55
CA ALA A 173 9.64 -0.85 15.15
C ALA A 173 8.32 -1.41 14.65
N VAL A 174 8.34 -2.03 13.48
CA VAL A 174 7.14 -2.63 12.85
C VAL A 174 7.45 -4.08 12.52
N ARG A 175 6.49 -4.96 12.81
CA ARG A 175 6.48 -6.36 12.37
C ARG A 175 5.11 -6.67 11.79
N ALA A 176 5.10 -7.26 10.61
CA ALA A 176 3.87 -7.70 9.99
C ALA A 176 4.05 -9.08 9.37
N GLU A 177 3.11 -9.97 9.64
CA GLU A 177 2.98 -11.27 9.00
C GLU A 177 1.63 -11.29 8.30
N MET A 178 1.66 -11.12 6.98
CA MET A 178 0.45 -10.96 6.18
C MET A 178 0.26 -12.13 5.24
N ARG A 179 -1.00 -12.44 4.97
CA ARG A 179 -1.41 -13.40 3.96
C ARG A 179 -2.22 -12.68 2.89
N GLU A 180 -1.76 -12.83 1.67
CA GLU A 180 -2.49 -12.38 0.50
C GLU A 180 -3.59 -13.40 0.19
N LYS A 181 -4.82 -12.95 0.17
CA LYS A 181 -6.02 -13.75 -0.13
C LYS A 181 -7.01 -12.91 -0.94
N GLY A 182 -6.57 -12.45 -2.10
CA GLY A 182 -7.40 -11.68 -3.01
C GLY A 182 -7.38 -10.16 -2.78
N LEU A 183 -6.53 -9.62 -1.89
CA LEU A 183 -6.39 -8.16 -1.71
C LEU A 183 -5.88 -7.49 -2.99
N LEU A 184 -4.85 -8.06 -3.64
CA LEU A 184 -4.34 -7.52 -4.90
C LEU A 184 -5.38 -7.62 -6.02
N SER A 185 -6.17 -8.70 -6.06
CA SER A 185 -7.27 -8.85 -7.02
C SER A 185 -8.35 -7.78 -6.83
N ALA A 186 -8.59 -7.38 -5.58
CA ALA A 186 -9.55 -6.35 -5.25
C ALA A 186 -9.01 -4.93 -5.50
N VAL A 187 -7.70 -4.70 -5.33
CA VAL A 187 -7.04 -3.41 -5.62
C VAL A 187 -6.83 -3.20 -7.11
N PHE A 188 -6.56 -4.27 -7.87
CA PHE A 188 -6.28 -4.22 -9.32
C PHE A 188 -7.26 -5.10 -10.10
N PRO A 189 -8.57 -4.77 -10.10
CA PRO A 189 -9.59 -5.57 -10.77
C PRO A 189 -9.32 -5.61 -12.29
N GLY A 190 -9.37 -6.82 -12.85
CA GLY A 190 -9.10 -7.05 -14.28
C GLY A 190 -7.62 -7.20 -14.65
N LEU A 191 -6.69 -6.73 -13.81
CA LEU A 191 -5.24 -6.93 -14.01
C LEU A 191 -4.75 -8.18 -13.29
N VAL A 192 -5.21 -8.40 -12.07
CA VAL A 192 -4.79 -9.50 -11.20
C VAL A 192 -6.02 -10.23 -10.68
N GLN A 193 -6.02 -11.54 -10.76
CA GLN A 193 -7.06 -12.41 -10.19
C GLN A 193 -6.43 -13.53 -9.36
N GLU A 194 -7.21 -14.07 -8.41
CA GLU A 194 -6.81 -15.21 -7.57
C GLU A 194 -5.46 -15.02 -6.87
N SER A 195 -5.17 -13.78 -6.46
CA SER A 195 -3.92 -13.47 -5.78
C SER A 195 -3.82 -14.19 -4.42
N ARG A 196 -2.64 -14.74 -4.15
CA ARG A 196 -2.29 -15.45 -2.92
C ARG A 196 -0.84 -15.21 -2.56
N GLY A 197 -0.48 -15.46 -1.30
CA GLY A 197 0.90 -15.39 -0.86
C GLY A 197 1.06 -15.08 0.61
N ARG A 198 2.30 -15.06 1.04
CA ARG A 198 2.72 -14.63 2.38
C ARG A 198 3.71 -13.48 2.27
N LEU A 199 3.56 -12.52 3.15
CA LEU A 199 4.43 -11.37 3.28
C LEU A 199 4.85 -11.23 4.73
N ASP A 200 6.15 -11.28 4.98
CA ASP A 200 6.75 -11.04 6.29
C ASP A 200 7.58 -9.75 6.20
N LEU A 201 7.21 -8.76 7.01
CA LEU A 201 7.88 -7.46 7.09
C LEU A 201 8.41 -7.26 8.51
N SER A 202 9.66 -6.88 8.62
CA SER A 202 10.21 -6.32 9.84
C SER A 202 10.99 -5.06 9.51
N GLY A 203 10.77 -4.00 10.28
CA GLY A 203 11.42 -2.72 10.03
C GLY A 203 11.57 -1.90 11.28
N ALA A 204 12.56 -1.02 11.26
CA ALA A 204 12.78 -0.05 12.30
C ALA A 204 13.12 1.31 11.68
N VAL A 205 12.66 2.37 12.31
CA VAL A 205 13.03 3.75 12.01
C VAL A 205 13.67 4.33 13.25
N SER A 206 14.78 5.04 13.06
CA SER A 206 15.54 5.73 14.09
C SER A 206 16.02 7.09 13.57
N GLY A 207 16.80 7.83 14.33
CA GLY A 207 17.29 9.15 13.95
C GLY A 207 16.41 10.26 14.50
N THR A 208 16.41 11.41 13.86
CA THR A 208 15.53 12.54 14.21
C THR A 208 14.29 12.58 13.33
N TRP A 209 13.26 13.28 13.76
CA TRP A 209 12.05 13.45 12.96
C TRP A 209 12.33 14.06 11.58
N ASP A 210 13.24 15.06 11.52
CA ASP A 210 13.62 15.73 10.27
C ASP A 210 14.56 14.90 9.41
N ASN A 211 15.31 13.96 10.01
CA ASN A 211 16.24 13.07 9.29
C ASN A 211 16.09 11.61 9.80
N PRO A 212 14.96 10.97 9.52
CA PRO A 212 14.73 9.58 9.91
C PRO A 212 15.60 8.64 9.09
N LYS A 213 16.08 7.59 9.76
CA LYS A 213 16.83 6.47 9.16
C LYS A 213 16.03 5.20 9.31
N GLY A 214 15.80 4.54 8.20
CA GLY A 214 15.03 3.30 8.16
C GLY A 214 15.89 2.08 7.86
N ASN A 215 15.60 0.97 8.50
CA ASN A 215 16.12 -0.34 8.13
C ASN A 215 15.03 -1.39 8.24
N GLY A 216 15.19 -2.49 7.51
CA GLY A 216 14.19 -3.55 7.56
C GLY A 216 14.41 -4.63 6.52
N THR A 217 13.56 -5.64 6.60
CA THR A 217 13.51 -6.75 5.65
C THR A 217 12.08 -7.01 5.23
N LEU A 218 11.91 -7.33 3.97
CA LEU A 218 10.66 -7.78 3.38
C LEU A 218 10.89 -9.13 2.74
N LYS A 219 10.07 -10.10 3.09
CA LYS A 219 10.05 -11.42 2.46
C LYS A 219 8.67 -11.69 1.89
N VAL A 220 8.63 -12.05 0.63
CA VAL A 220 7.43 -12.56 -0.03
C VAL A 220 7.67 -14.04 -0.34
N GLY A 221 6.72 -14.87 -0.01
CA GLY A 221 6.82 -16.31 -0.24
C GLY A 221 5.51 -16.92 -0.67
N GLN A 222 5.62 -18.02 -1.45
CA GLN A 222 4.48 -18.77 -1.93
C GLN A 222 3.42 -17.89 -2.62
N ALA A 223 3.84 -16.80 -3.23
CA ALA A 223 2.92 -15.88 -3.86
C ALA A 223 2.61 -16.31 -5.29
N GLY A 224 1.47 -15.89 -5.77
CA GLY A 224 1.02 -16.17 -7.12
C GLY A 224 -0.28 -15.45 -7.46
N ALA A 225 -0.56 -15.37 -8.74
CA ALA A 225 -1.77 -14.73 -9.25
C ALA A 225 -2.04 -15.15 -10.70
N THR A 226 -3.25 -14.96 -11.15
CA THR A 226 -3.64 -15.05 -12.55
C THR A 226 -3.63 -13.65 -13.17
N LEU A 227 -3.03 -13.52 -14.36
CA LEU A 227 -2.99 -12.28 -15.15
C LEU A 227 -3.87 -12.46 -16.40
N PRO A 228 -5.16 -12.12 -16.34
CA PRO A 228 -6.11 -12.42 -17.41
C PRO A 228 -5.78 -11.78 -18.75
N ALA A 229 -5.24 -10.56 -18.73
CA ALA A 229 -4.84 -9.84 -19.95
C ALA A 229 -3.75 -10.55 -20.76
N MET A 230 -2.94 -11.40 -20.10
CA MET A 230 -1.90 -12.21 -20.71
C MET A 230 -2.31 -13.70 -20.79
N GLY A 231 -3.40 -14.10 -20.15
CA GLY A 231 -3.87 -15.47 -20.07
C GLY A 231 -2.94 -16.41 -19.28
N ILE A 232 -2.10 -15.89 -18.39
CA ILE A 232 -1.09 -16.66 -17.66
C ILE A 232 -1.37 -16.73 -16.17
N GLN A 233 -0.86 -17.80 -15.57
CA GLN A 233 -0.77 -17.95 -14.13
C GLN A 233 0.71 -17.84 -13.70
N VAL A 234 0.97 -16.96 -12.77
CA VAL A 234 2.26 -16.80 -12.10
C VAL A 234 2.19 -17.48 -10.75
N SER A 235 3.18 -18.32 -10.43
CA SER A 235 3.27 -19.07 -9.18
C SER A 235 4.68 -19.02 -8.59
N ASP A 236 4.81 -19.57 -7.37
CA ASP A 236 6.08 -19.67 -6.66
C ASP A 236 6.87 -18.37 -6.63
N VAL A 237 6.12 -17.24 -6.55
CA VAL A 237 6.75 -15.94 -6.43
C VAL A 237 7.38 -15.83 -5.06
N THR A 238 8.68 -15.62 -5.04
CA THR A 238 9.48 -15.34 -3.86
C THR A 238 10.28 -14.07 -4.05
N MET A 239 10.42 -13.28 -3.01
CA MET A 239 11.24 -12.07 -3.02
C MET A 239 11.82 -11.84 -1.63
N GLU A 240 13.10 -11.48 -1.57
CA GLU A 240 13.71 -10.94 -0.38
C GLU A 240 14.26 -9.55 -0.67
N ALA A 241 13.89 -8.58 0.16
CA ALA A 241 14.40 -7.23 0.06
C ALA A 241 14.87 -6.73 1.43
N ARG A 242 15.91 -5.91 1.43
CA ARG A 242 16.42 -5.18 2.57
C ARG A 242 16.30 -3.68 2.33
N PHE A 243 15.95 -3.00 3.37
CA PHE A 243 15.87 -1.53 3.39
C PHE A 243 16.97 -1.03 4.31
N GLU A 244 17.83 -0.15 3.82
CA GLU A 244 18.89 0.48 4.61
C GLU A 244 18.91 1.97 4.24
N ASP A 245 18.46 2.83 5.17
CA ASP A 245 18.37 4.28 4.99
C ASP A 245 17.67 4.72 3.70
N ARG A 246 18.44 4.95 2.66
CA ARG A 246 17.96 5.42 1.34
C ARG A 246 18.12 4.38 0.25
N GLU A 247 18.38 3.16 0.61
CA GLU A 247 18.58 2.07 -0.33
C GLU A 247 17.59 0.93 -0.06
N ILE A 248 16.95 0.45 -1.12
CA ILE A 248 16.17 -0.77 -1.12
C ILE A 248 16.91 -1.77 -1.99
N ARG A 249 17.37 -2.86 -1.41
CA ARG A 249 18.08 -3.92 -2.12
C ARG A 249 17.23 -5.17 -2.19
N VAL A 250 16.77 -5.51 -3.38
CA VAL A 250 16.16 -6.82 -3.68
C VAL A 250 17.29 -7.81 -3.89
N THR A 251 17.51 -8.67 -2.91
CA THR A 251 18.61 -9.65 -2.93
C THR A 251 18.26 -10.85 -3.79
N SER A 252 16.99 -11.20 -3.86
CA SER A 252 16.48 -12.27 -4.73
C SER A 252 15.03 -11.99 -5.09
N PHE A 253 14.69 -12.30 -6.32
CA PHE A 253 13.33 -12.39 -6.84
C PHE A 253 13.26 -13.61 -7.74
N ARG A 254 12.21 -14.40 -7.62
CA ARG A 254 11.91 -15.52 -8.50
C ARG A 254 10.41 -15.59 -8.73
N ALA A 255 10.02 -15.96 -9.96
CA ALA A 255 8.63 -16.26 -10.31
C ALA A 255 8.60 -17.36 -11.37
N VAL A 256 7.55 -18.19 -11.35
CA VAL A 256 7.34 -19.29 -12.28
C VAL A 256 6.07 -19.03 -13.09
N SER A 257 6.11 -19.28 -14.39
CA SER A 257 4.93 -19.27 -15.26
C SER A 257 5.09 -20.30 -16.36
N GLY A 258 4.11 -21.18 -16.50
CA GLY A 258 4.19 -22.31 -17.43
C GLY A 258 5.39 -23.22 -17.13
N PRO A 259 6.19 -23.56 -18.14
CA PRO A 259 7.34 -24.48 -17.98
C PRO A 259 8.60 -23.77 -17.46
N GLY A 260 8.59 -22.47 -17.26
CA GLY A 260 9.81 -21.72 -16.98
C GLY A 260 9.72 -20.75 -15.84
N SER A 261 10.83 -20.08 -15.57
CA SER A 261 10.96 -19.13 -14.46
C SER A 261 11.77 -17.90 -14.86
N ILE A 262 11.55 -16.83 -14.08
CA ILE A 262 12.41 -15.63 -14.08
C ILE A 262 13.01 -15.44 -12.71
N GLU A 263 14.20 -14.89 -12.67
CA GLU A 263 14.95 -14.53 -11.46
C GLU A 263 15.51 -13.13 -11.62
N GLY A 264 15.65 -12.42 -10.50
CA GLY A 264 16.19 -11.08 -10.56
C GLY A 264 16.74 -10.61 -9.21
N SER A 265 17.48 -9.53 -9.31
CA SER A 265 17.98 -8.77 -8.15
C SER A 265 18.15 -7.32 -8.55
N GLY A 266 18.26 -6.43 -7.55
CA GLY A 266 18.46 -5.02 -7.88
C GLY A 266 18.55 -4.13 -6.65
N THR A 267 18.90 -2.90 -6.91
CA THR A 267 19.04 -1.84 -5.91
C THR A 267 18.28 -0.60 -6.36
N LEU A 268 17.48 -0.05 -5.48
CA LEU A 268 16.78 1.21 -5.66
C LEU A 268 17.35 2.22 -4.68
N ARG A 269 17.83 3.36 -5.14
CA ARG A 269 18.28 4.45 -4.27
C ARG A 269 17.22 5.54 -4.21
N LEU A 270 16.90 5.96 -3.00
CA LEU A 270 15.90 6.96 -2.70
C LEU A 270 16.56 8.32 -2.43
N ARG A 271 15.94 9.39 -2.91
CA ARG A 271 16.20 10.77 -2.51
C ARG A 271 14.85 11.46 -2.28
N ASP A 272 14.69 12.10 -1.12
CA ASP A 272 13.46 12.82 -0.75
C ASP A 272 12.17 11.97 -0.88
N ARG A 273 12.28 10.68 -0.52
CA ARG A 273 11.23 9.64 -0.61
C ARG A 273 10.85 9.22 -2.04
N GLU A 274 11.56 9.69 -3.06
CA GLU A 274 11.38 9.28 -4.44
C GLU A 274 12.52 8.37 -4.90
N ILE A 275 12.23 7.48 -5.83
CA ILE A 275 13.25 6.64 -6.46
C ILE A 275 14.12 7.55 -7.35
N HIS A 276 15.40 7.64 -7.02
CA HIS A 276 16.36 8.45 -7.76
C HIS A 276 17.20 7.63 -8.72
N HIS A 277 17.51 6.38 -8.38
CA HIS A 277 18.32 5.50 -9.19
C HIS A 277 17.90 4.05 -9.04
N ILE A 278 17.93 3.32 -10.13
CA ILE A 278 17.59 1.90 -10.25
C ILE A 278 18.77 1.19 -10.89
N GLU A 279 19.20 0.10 -10.30
CA GLU A 279 20.12 -0.87 -10.86
C GLU A 279 19.46 -2.23 -10.67
N ALA A 280 19.17 -2.97 -11.75
CA ALA A 280 18.55 -4.27 -11.64
C ALA A 280 18.97 -5.20 -12.77
N ARG A 281 18.93 -6.50 -12.50
CA ARG A 281 19.10 -7.56 -13.48
C ARG A 281 17.92 -8.51 -13.39
N LEU A 282 17.43 -8.94 -14.56
CA LEU A 282 16.40 -9.93 -14.72
C LEU A 282 16.90 -10.98 -15.72
N SER A 283 16.87 -12.23 -15.34
CA SER A 283 17.16 -13.36 -16.22
C SER A 283 16.09 -14.43 -16.09
N GLY A 284 15.97 -15.29 -17.08
CA GLY A 284 14.97 -16.35 -17.03
C GLY A 284 15.10 -17.34 -18.17
N GLU A 285 14.39 -18.43 -18.02
CA GLU A 285 14.36 -19.50 -19.00
C GLU A 285 12.91 -19.94 -19.22
N ARG A 286 12.47 -19.93 -20.49
CA ARG A 286 11.17 -20.44 -20.97
C ARG A 286 9.96 -19.96 -20.15
N PHE A 287 10.00 -18.76 -19.60
CA PHE A 287 8.91 -18.17 -18.83
C PHE A 287 7.72 -17.89 -19.76
N GLN A 288 6.55 -18.38 -19.40
CA GLN A 288 5.33 -18.11 -20.17
C GLN A 288 4.88 -16.68 -19.97
N THR A 289 5.03 -15.86 -21.00
CA THR A 289 4.68 -14.44 -20.97
C THR A 289 3.28 -14.19 -21.48
N VAL A 290 2.79 -15.01 -22.42
CA VAL A 290 1.45 -14.90 -22.99
C VAL A 290 0.89 -16.29 -23.25
N ARG A 291 -0.40 -16.47 -22.97
CA ARG A 291 -1.17 -17.68 -23.33
C ARG A 291 -2.62 -17.28 -23.64
N LEU A 292 -2.79 -16.72 -24.82
CA LEU A 292 -4.09 -16.34 -25.38
C LEU A 292 -4.42 -17.25 -26.56
N PRO A 293 -5.68 -17.38 -26.96
CA PRO A 293 -6.05 -18.22 -28.12
C PRO A 293 -5.30 -17.84 -29.40
N GLU A 294 -5.03 -16.56 -29.60
CA GLU A 294 -4.34 -15.99 -30.77
C GLU A 294 -2.83 -15.90 -30.62
N LEU A 295 -2.29 -15.96 -29.41
CA LEU A 295 -0.86 -15.78 -29.13
C LEU A 295 -0.41 -16.60 -27.94
N GLU A 296 0.54 -17.51 -28.16
CA GLU A 296 1.28 -18.18 -27.10
C GLU A 296 2.76 -17.84 -27.20
N MET A 297 3.40 -17.50 -26.09
CA MET A 297 4.80 -17.12 -26.10
C MET A 297 5.52 -17.51 -24.81
N LEU A 298 6.68 -18.16 -24.99
CA LEU A 298 7.68 -18.31 -23.93
C LEU A 298 8.82 -17.34 -24.20
N ALA A 299 9.39 -16.80 -23.15
CA ALA A 299 10.54 -15.90 -23.24
C ALA A 299 11.64 -16.30 -22.24
N SER A 300 12.87 -16.14 -22.67
CA SER A 300 14.08 -16.30 -21.87
C SER A 300 14.84 -14.97 -21.87
N PRO A 301 14.52 -14.06 -20.95
CA PRO A 301 15.18 -12.76 -20.87
C PRO A 301 16.56 -12.84 -20.21
N ASP A 302 17.48 -11.96 -20.60
CA ASP A 302 18.67 -11.54 -19.87
C ASP A 302 18.79 -10.03 -20.03
N LEU A 303 18.27 -9.29 -19.05
CA LEU A 303 18.07 -7.85 -19.13
C LEU A 303 18.74 -7.15 -17.94
N THR A 304 19.29 -5.99 -18.23
CA THR A 304 19.82 -5.04 -17.23
C THR A 304 19.05 -3.73 -17.30
N PHE A 305 18.81 -3.17 -16.14
CA PHE A 305 18.09 -1.90 -15.94
C PHE A 305 18.99 -0.96 -15.16
N GLU A 306 19.23 0.24 -15.67
CA GLU A 306 20.08 1.24 -15.02
C GLU A 306 19.54 2.65 -15.25
N GLY A 307 19.51 3.48 -14.22
CA GLY A 307 19.18 4.90 -14.34
C GLY A 307 18.07 5.38 -13.43
N ALA A 308 17.58 6.57 -13.70
CA ALA A 308 16.44 7.14 -13.00
C ALA A 308 15.10 6.68 -13.61
N PRO A 309 13.96 6.71 -12.88
CA PRO A 309 12.66 6.32 -13.42
C PRO A 309 12.24 7.08 -14.70
N LYS A 310 12.72 8.34 -14.84
CA LYS A 310 12.47 9.18 -16.02
C LYS A 310 13.57 9.11 -17.09
N ALA A 311 14.55 8.22 -16.94
CA ALA A 311 15.66 8.02 -17.85
C ALA A 311 16.25 6.61 -17.65
N LEU A 312 15.38 5.61 -17.65
CA LEU A 312 15.75 4.22 -17.44
C LEU A 312 16.35 3.64 -18.71
N LYS A 313 17.56 3.11 -18.60
CA LYS A 313 18.21 2.35 -19.67
C LYS A 313 17.88 0.87 -19.49
N VAL A 314 17.47 0.23 -20.59
CA VAL A 314 17.20 -1.21 -20.63
C VAL A 314 18.08 -1.80 -21.72
N ARG A 315 18.90 -2.76 -21.36
CA ARG A 315 19.85 -3.42 -22.27
C ARG A 315 19.79 -4.92 -22.07
N GLY A 316 20.12 -5.67 -23.13
CA GLY A 316 20.24 -7.12 -23.06
C GLY A 316 19.58 -7.83 -24.22
N SER A 317 19.14 -9.07 -23.96
CA SER A 317 18.51 -9.91 -24.97
C SER A 317 17.31 -10.67 -24.41
N ILE A 318 16.41 -11.02 -25.30
CA ILE A 318 15.26 -11.91 -25.03
C ILE A 318 15.29 -13.00 -26.12
N VAL A 319 15.49 -14.24 -25.72
CA VAL A 319 15.26 -15.37 -26.60
C VAL A 319 13.81 -15.80 -26.47
N ILE A 320 13.15 -16.02 -27.58
CA ILE A 320 11.76 -16.51 -27.66
C ILE A 320 11.79 -17.97 -28.16
N PRO A 321 11.98 -18.96 -27.27
CA PRO A 321 12.13 -20.34 -27.65
C PRO A 321 10.88 -20.96 -28.30
N ASP A 322 9.70 -20.44 -27.86
CA ASP A 322 8.41 -20.87 -28.35
C ASP A 322 7.52 -19.66 -28.63
N LEU A 323 7.01 -19.58 -29.85
CA LEU A 323 6.05 -18.56 -30.28
C LEU A 323 5.01 -19.23 -31.18
N LEU A 324 3.76 -19.05 -30.88
CA LEU A 324 2.69 -19.47 -31.75
C LEU A 324 1.69 -18.31 -31.93
N ILE A 325 1.64 -17.78 -33.13
CA ILE A 325 0.67 -16.77 -33.55
C ILE A 325 -0.40 -17.47 -34.34
N ARG A 326 -1.65 -17.38 -33.94
CA ARG A 326 -2.80 -17.89 -34.69
C ARG A 326 -3.56 -16.70 -35.28
N GLY A 327 -3.70 -16.64 -36.59
CA GLY A 327 -4.61 -15.72 -37.25
C GLY A 327 -6.04 -16.07 -36.85
N GLY A 328 -6.74 -15.15 -36.19
CA GLY A 328 -8.14 -15.33 -35.86
C GLY A 328 -9.00 -15.21 -37.12
N GLU A 329 -10.09 -16.04 -37.21
CA GLU A 329 -11.17 -15.76 -38.13
C GLU A 329 -11.60 -14.30 -37.98
N LYS A 330 -11.73 -13.59 -39.10
CA LYS A 330 -12.28 -12.23 -39.10
C LYS A 330 -13.70 -12.30 -38.50
N ARG A 331 -13.82 -12.10 -37.20
CA ARG A 331 -15.12 -11.75 -36.62
C ARG A 331 -15.56 -10.52 -37.39
N ALA A 332 -16.63 -10.68 -38.19
CA ALA A 332 -17.23 -9.56 -38.87
C ALA A 332 -17.49 -8.49 -37.81
N VAL A 333 -16.69 -7.43 -37.83
CA VAL A 333 -16.96 -6.28 -36.99
C VAL A 333 -18.26 -5.69 -37.55
N VAL A 334 -19.36 -5.98 -36.90
CA VAL A 334 -20.63 -5.30 -37.17
C VAL A 334 -20.37 -3.87 -36.81
N ARG A 335 -20.11 -3.07 -37.85
CA ARG A 335 -20.01 -1.61 -37.68
C ARG A 335 -21.38 -1.14 -37.19
N PRO A 336 -21.44 -0.46 -36.03
CA PRO A 336 -22.69 0.14 -35.61
C PRO A 336 -23.27 0.98 -36.75
N SER A 337 -24.55 0.88 -36.99
CA SER A 337 -25.27 1.77 -37.91
C SER A 337 -24.95 3.21 -37.53
N LYS A 338 -24.93 4.11 -38.51
CA LYS A 338 -24.69 5.54 -38.31
C LYS A 338 -25.66 6.23 -37.34
N ASP A 339 -26.75 5.56 -37.00
CA ASP A 339 -27.81 6.03 -36.12
C ASP A 339 -27.65 5.57 -34.65
N VAL A 340 -26.61 4.79 -34.33
CA VAL A 340 -26.31 4.42 -32.95
C VAL A 340 -25.41 5.47 -32.31
N VAL A 341 -26.00 6.37 -31.55
CA VAL A 341 -25.28 7.24 -30.62
C VAL A 341 -24.88 6.40 -29.42
N ILE A 342 -23.63 5.99 -29.37
CA ILE A 342 -23.05 5.38 -28.16
C ILE A 342 -22.92 6.51 -27.14
N VAL A 343 -23.90 6.62 -26.23
CA VAL A 343 -23.79 7.43 -25.02
C VAL A 343 -22.91 6.62 -24.04
N GLY A 344 -21.64 6.65 -24.28
CA GLY A 344 -20.61 6.17 -23.35
C GLY A 344 -19.77 7.38 -22.99
N GLU A 345 -19.56 7.56 -21.71
CA GLU A 345 -18.59 8.51 -21.18
C GLU A 345 -17.34 8.47 -22.08
N SER A 346 -17.02 9.61 -22.67
CA SER A 346 -15.68 9.82 -23.19
C SER A 346 -14.74 9.68 -21.97
N LEU A 347 -14.17 8.50 -21.82
CA LEU A 347 -12.96 8.37 -21.03
C LEU A 347 -12.02 9.41 -21.63
N GLU A 348 -11.93 10.58 -21.01
CA GLU A 348 -10.81 11.46 -21.21
C GLU A 348 -9.59 10.55 -21.00
N LYS A 349 -8.95 10.22 -22.11
CA LYS A 349 -7.62 9.61 -22.05
C LYS A 349 -6.81 10.64 -21.27
N GLU A 350 -6.63 10.38 -19.97
CA GLU A 350 -5.52 10.98 -19.25
C GLU A 350 -4.35 10.88 -20.22
N LYS A 351 -3.82 12.03 -20.62
CA LYS A 351 -2.61 12.08 -21.44
C LYS A 351 -1.52 11.44 -20.62
N ASN A 352 -1.43 10.11 -20.70
CA ASN A 352 -0.30 9.37 -20.18
C ASN A 352 0.92 10.02 -20.80
N ARG A 353 1.66 10.78 -20.00
CA ARG A 353 2.96 11.28 -20.43
C ARG A 353 3.79 10.04 -20.75
N PRO A 354 4.34 9.92 -21.97
CA PRO A 354 5.11 8.75 -22.34
C PRO A 354 6.23 8.56 -21.33
N ILE A 355 6.35 7.35 -20.77
CA ILE A 355 7.42 7.01 -19.83
C ILE A 355 8.70 6.96 -20.68
N PRO A 356 9.66 7.88 -20.48
CA PRO A 356 10.90 7.88 -21.23
C PRO A 356 11.74 6.67 -20.84
N VAL A 357 12.14 5.88 -21.81
CA VAL A 357 12.97 4.69 -21.65
C VAL A 357 14.00 4.64 -22.78
N ASP A 358 15.25 4.54 -22.45
CA ASP A 358 16.31 4.27 -23.41
C ASP A 358 16.52 2.76 -23.49
N MET A 359 15.85 2.11 -24.44
CA MET A 359 15.85 0.66 -24.59
C MET A 359 16.62 0.25 -25.84
N GLU A 360 17.46 -0.77 -25.65
CA GLU A 360 18.15 -1.49 -26.72
C GLU A 360 18.22 -2.96 -26.33
N VAL A 361 17.30 -3.75 -26.90
CA VAL A 361 17.11 -5.16 -26.56
C VAL A 361 17.10 -5.98 -27.84
N ARG A 362 17.97 -6.98 -27.90
CA ARG A 362 17.98 -7.95 -29.00
C ARG A 362 16.96 -9.05 -28.73
N VAL A 363 16.02 -9.23 -29.63
CA VAL A 363 15.02 -10.30 -29.58
C VAL A 363 15.38 -11.34 -30.61
N VAL A 364 15.58 -12.59 -30.17
CA VAL A 364 15.97 -13.71 -31.00
C VAL A 364 14.87 -14.75 -31.01
N LEU A 365 14.40 -15.15 -32.20
CA LEU A 365 13.45 -16.23 -32.34
C LEU A 365 14.16 -17.58 -32.29
N GLY A 366 13.63 -18.48 -31.49
CA GLY A 366 14.13 -19.83 -31.35
C GLY A 366 13.48 -20.80 -32.35
N ASP A 367 13.80 -22.07 -32.18
CA ASP A 367 13.45 -23.12 -33.16
C ASP A 367 11.94 -23.39 -33.29
N ARG A 368 11.14 -22.99 -32.32
CA ARG A 368 9.68 -23.25 -32.30
C ARG A 368 8.86 -21.98 -32.39
N ALA A 369 9.22 -21.10 -33.32
CA ALA A 369 8.42 -19.91 -33.61
C ALA A 369 7.58 -20.13 -34.87
N PHE A 370 6.26 -20.11 -34.76
CA PHE A 370 5.32 -20.40 -35.83
C PHE A 370 4.23 -19.37 -35.97
N VAL A 371 3.81 -19.09 -37.19
CA VAL A 371 2.61 -18.37 -37.55
C VAL A 371 1.65 -19.33 -38.27
N LYS A 372 0.43 -19.42 -37.76
CA LYS A 372 -0.70 -20.17 -38.35
C LYS A 372 -1.84 -19.22 -38.61
N ALA A 373 -2.06 -18.84 -39.86
CA ALA A 373 -3.16 -17.99 -40.30
C ALA A 373 -3.81 -18.63 -41.56
N GLU A 374 -4.97 -18.11 -41.99
CA GLU A 374 -5.63 -18.60 -43.19
C GLU A 374 -4.66 -18.66 -44.38
N GLY A 375 -4.34 -19.88 -44.83
CA GLY A 375 -3.47 -20.10 -45.95
C GLY A 375 -1.96 -19.99 -45.68
N VAL A 376 -1.55 -19.74 -44.45
CA VAL A 376 -0.14 -19.64 -44.05
C VAL A 376 0.10 -20.52 -42.82
N ASP A 377 1.03 -21.49 -42.97
CA ASP A 377 1.62 -22.22 -41.83
C ASP A 377 3.16 -22.15 -42.05
N ALA A 378 3.79 -21.23 -41.33
CA ALA A 378 5.18 -20.91 -41.55
C ALA A 378 5.96 -20.86 -40.23
N ARG A 379 7.20 -21.31 -40.30
CA ARG A 379 8.18 -21.14 -39.23
C ARG A 379 8.86 -19.79 -39.37
N LEU A 380 8.98 -19.10 -38.25
CA LEU A 380 9.69 -17.84 -38.18
C LEU A 380 11.10 -18.04 -37.64
N GLU A 381 12.08 -17.48 -38.31
CA GLU A 381 13.49 -17.46 -37.89
C GLU A 381 14.04 -16.04 -38.00
N GLY A 382 14.97 -15.69 -37.13
CA GLY A 382 15.67 -14.43 -37.22
C GLY A 382 15.83 -13.72 -35.88
N ASP A 383 16.35 -12.52 -35.95
CA ASP A 383 16.49 -11.64 -34.80
C ASP A 383 16.24 -10.19 -35.18
N VAL A 384 15.78 -9.45 -34.19
CA VAL A 384 15.51 -8.01 -34.32
C VAL A 384 16.10 -7.26 -33.11
N LEU A 385 16.65 -6.09 -33.39
CA LEU A 385 17.03 -5.14 -32.37
C LEU A 385 15.85 -4.19 -32.12
N VAL A 386 15.31 -4.24 -30.91
CA VAL A 386 14.24 -3.35 -30.47
C VAL A 386 14.87 -2.18 -29.75
N THR A 387 14.62 -0.97 -30.25
CA THR A 387 15.04 0.28 -29.64
C THR A 387 13.84 1.14 -29.29
N ALA A 388 13.89 1.86 -28.18
CA ALA A 388 12.84 2.76 -27.79
C ALA A 388 13.39 3.98 -27.03
N SER A 389 12.82 5.15 -27.29
CA SER A 389 13.03 6.36 -26.49
C SER A 389 11.86 6.62 -25.50
N SER A 390 10.76 5.89 -25.69
CA SER A 390 9.61 5.82 -24.76
C SER A 390 8.86 4.51 -25.01
N LEU A 391 8.05 4.06 -24.07
CA LEU A 391 7.25 2.84 -24.22
C LEU A 391 6.27 2.91 -25.39
N ASP A 392 5.89 4.12 -25.83
CA ASP A 392 4.97 4.32 -26.96
C ASP A 392 5.71 4.51 -28.30
N ALA A 393 7.05 4.58 -28.29
CA ALA A 393 7.88 4.84 -29.48
C ALA A 393 8.93 3.75 -29.68
N MET A 394 8.48 2.51 -29.84
CA MET A 394 9.35 1.36 -30.12
C MET A 394 9.63 1.21 -31.62
N LYS A 395 10.86 0.92 -31.96
CA LYS A 395 11.31 0.57 -33.33
C LYS A 395 11.98 -0.77 -33.29
N ALA A 396 11.72 -1.60 -34.29
CA ALA A 396 12.39 -2.88 -34.46
C ALA A 396 13.17 -2.86 -35.79
N THR A 397 14.43 -3.28 -35.75
CA THR A 397 15.30 -3.35 -36.92
C THR A 397 15.98 -4.75 -36.95
N GLY A 398 15.89 -5.43 -38.05
CA GLY A 398 16.46 -6.79 -38.21
C GLY A 398 15.77 -7.58 -39.31
N GLU A 399 15.99 -8.87 -39.37
CA GLU A 399 15.39 -9.76 -40.36
C GLU A 399 14.58 -10.85 -39.65
N ILE A 400 13.36 -11.05 -40.15
CA ILE A 400 12.54 -12.23 -39.85
C ILE A 400 12.28 -12.94 -41.17
N ARG A 401 12.62 -14.24 -41.22
CA ARG A 401 12.40 -15.10 -42.36
C ARG A 401 11.26 -16.05 -42.07
N LEU A 402 10.54 -16.40 -43.12
CA LEU A 402 9.45 -17.37 -43.14
C LEU A 402 9.95 -18.66 -43.78
#